data_fafd4f3750be83651ffac377517e460f
#
_entry.id   fafd4f3750be83651ffac377517e460f
#
_cell.length_a   1.000
_cell.length_b   1.000
_cell.length_c   1.000
_cell.angle_alpha   90.00
_cell.angle_beta   90.00
_cell.angle_gamma   90.00
#
_symmetry.space_group_name_H-M   'P 1'
#
loop_
_entity.id
_entity.type
_entity.pdbx_description
1 polymer ?
#
loop_
_entity_poly.entity_id
_entity_poly.type
_entity_poly.pdbx_seq_one_letter_code
_entity_poly.pdbx_strand_id
1 'polypeptide(L)'
;MFRVEDYIKNISLDEYGVWAYPENCLYDELPMNGIKIHISAIPQNSEHIFNAVYPFIKRNKLSFKVISSDEILMRQNRGEFGYSQLGKFITIYPKSQDELIQTTQALHELTIGFSSIKIPSDYRYANDSIVYFRFGEFKSNDSFIDNRLSILNEKTKIPEELRLLQIERSSIDGYMPINCIRARGKSRVYFGIMNRNYQNVIIKMWNHIGEEVNFSGFELFKNEYLFLKLCKNFNFIPNIIDSFYYKDSYVVVEEFLNGKPLETIMQSPISLKKRKNLIKELVFSLKRIIKKGFLPYDISPSNILLEDDKVQLIDFEYYRLLKDKLINYNFGTPGFVSDQVAPDKQCIFSVAMINFYLQNEEKYKAYLKNSICSIEDTELIYNKYSSIFSNDKLTLEESLDQLFCSLDKE
;
A
#
# COMPACT_ATOMS: atom_id res chain seq x y z
N MET A 1 -18.15 -10.88 10.27
CA MET A 1 -17.34 -10.73 9.02
C MET A 1 -18.31 -10.49 7.89
N PHE A 2 -18.18 -9.36 7.22
CA PHE A 2 -19.11 -8.94 6.16
C PHE A 2 -18.96 -9.81 4.91
N ARG A 3 -20.10 -10.27 4.39
CA ARG A 3 -20.26 -10.85 3.07
C ARG A 3 -21.55 -10.29 2.48
N VAL A 4 -21.51 -9.74 1.29
CA VAL A 4 -22.68 -9.09 0.68
C VAL A 4 -23.87 -10.05 0.49
N GLU A 5 -23.60 -11.32 0.26
CA GLU A 5 -24.62 -12.39 0.07
C GLU A 5 -25.52 -12.58 1.29
N ASP A 6 -25.02 -12.24 2.50
CA ASP A 6 -25.79 -12.32 3.76
C ASP A 6 -26.90 -11.24 3.80
N TYR A 7 -26.77 -10.17 3.00
CA TYR A 7 -27.67 -9.00 2.99
C TYR A 7 -28.50 -8.86 1.73
N ILE A 8 -27.97 -9.29 0.58
CA ILE A 8 -28.60 -9.15 -0.74
C ILE A 8 -28.61 -10.51 -1.42
N LYS A 9 -29.83 -11.03 -1.68
CA LYS A 9 -29.97 -12.38 -2.24
C LYS A 9 -29.62 -12.48 -3.72
N ASN A 10 -29.94 -11.44 -4.49
CA ASN A 10 -29.78 -11.44 -5.94
C ASN A 10 -28.65 -10.46 -6.30
N ILE A 11 -27.48 -10.97 -6.50
CA ILE A 11 -26.27 -10.22 -6.90
C ILE A 11 -25.58 -10.93 -8.06
N SER A 12 -24.94 -10.15 -8.94
CA SER A 12 -23.92 -10.62 -9.86
C SER A 12 -22.55 -10.12 -9.39
N LEU A 13 -21.51 -10.93 -9.57
CA LEU A 13 -20.13 -10.53 -9.30
C LEU A 13 -19.47 -10.10 -10.62
N ASP A 14 -18.51 -9.19 -10.54
CA ASP A 14 -17.62 -8.93 -11.67
C ASP A 14 -16.72 -10.16 -11.96
N GLU A 15 -16.00 -10.12 -13.08
CA GLU A 15 -15.15 -11.24 -13.54
C GLU A 15 -14.07 -11.67 -12.54
N TYR A 16 -13.71 -10.78 -11.61
CA TYR A 16 -12.69 -11.03 -10.58
C TYR A 16 -13.27 -11.31 -9.19
N GLY A 17 -14.61 -11.32 -9.05
CA GLY A 17 -15.28 -11.52 -7.76
C GLY A 17 -15.09 -10.38 -6.75
N VAL A 18 -14.62 -9.22 -7.21
CA VAL A 18 -14.33 -8.06 -6.35
C VAL A 18 -15.59 -7.27 -6.04
N TRP A 19 -16.35 -6.90 -7.06
CA TRP A 19 -17.52 -6.08 -6.93
C TRP A 19 -18.80 -6.89 -7.11
N ALA A 20 -19.73 -6.71 -6.18
CA ALA A 20 -21.08 -7.24 -6.25
C ALA A 20 -22.05 -6.16 -6.75
N TYR A 21 -22.85 -6.53 -7.73
CA TYR A 21 -23.86 -5.69 -8.39
C TYR A 21 -25.25 -6.28 -8.07
N PRO A 22 -26.08 -5.58 -7.28
CA PRO A 22 -27.46 -6.01 -7.08
C PRO A 22 -28.27 -5.98 -8.38
N GLU A 23 -29.02 -7.05 -8.66
CA GLU A 23 -29.81 -7.19 -9.89
C GLU A 23 -30.91 -6.13 -10.05
N ASN A 24 -31.36 -5.56 -8.92
CA ASN A 24 -32.41 -4.51 -8.92
C ASN A 24 -31.87 -3.10 -9.24
N CYS A 25 -30.59 -2.97 -9.51
CA CYS A 25 -29.99 -1.69 -9.86
C CYS A 25 -30.19 -1.40 -11.35
N LEU A 26 -30.78 -0.24 -11.67
CA LEU A 26 -31.11 0.18 -13.04
C LEU A 26 -29.87 0.79 -13.74
N TYR A 27 -28.84 -0.03 -13.96
CA TYR A 27 -27.59 0.44 -14.60
C TYR A 27 -27.83 0.92 -16.03
N ASP A 28 -28.80 0.35 -16.74
CA ASP A 28 -29.12 0.75 -18.12
C ASP A 28 -29.71 2.17 -18.22
N GLU A 29 -30.33 2.67 -17.16
CA GLU A 29 -30.86 4.03 -17.07
C GLU A 29 -29.82 5.10 -16.68
N LEU A 30 -28.61 4.67 -16.28
CA LEU A 30 -27.57 5.60 -15.90
C LEU A 30 -27.00 6.35 -17.10
N PRO A 31 -26.56 7.62 -16.92
CA PRO A 31 -25.82 8.33 -17.95
C PRO A 31 -24.47 7.65 -18.22
N MET A 32 -23.81 7.99 -19.32
CA MET A 32 -22.50 7.43 -19.68
C MET A 32 -21.43 7.79 -18.63
N ASN A 33 -21.49 8.98 -18.08
CA ASN A 33 -20.57 9.47 -17.07
C ASN A 33 -21.26 10.42 -16.09
N GLY A 34 -20.65 10.63 -14.94
CA GLY A 34 -21.17 11.50 -13.90
C GLY A 34 -20.31 11.45 -12.65
N ILE A 35 -20.82 12.06 -11.58
CA ILE A 35 -20.15 12.02 -10.28
C ILE A 35 -20.62 10.79 -9.52
N LYS A 36 -19.69 9.90 -9.21
CA LYS A 36 -19.90 8.74 -8.32
C LYS A 36 -19.74 9.18 -6.88
N ILE A 37 -20.52 8.58 -5.98
CA ILE A 37 -20.30 8.67 -4.54
C ILE A 37 -19.62 7.38 -4.09
N HIS A 38 -18.56 7.51 -3.31
CA HIS A 38 -17.89 6.37 -2.71
C HIS A 38 -17.94 6.46 -1.18
N ILE A 39 -18.22 5.33 -0.53
CA ILE A 39 -18.13 5.18 0.91
C ILE A 39 -16.91 4.33 1.20
N SER A 40 -16.05 4.80 2.09
CA SER A 40 -14.89 4.05 2.55
C SER A 40 -15.22 3.22 3.77
N ALA A 41 -14.58 2.03 3.89
CA ALA A 41 -14.66 1.17 5.06
C ALA A 41 -13.34 0.44 5.29
N ILE A 42 -13.20 -0.07 6.51
CA ILE A 42 -12.21 -1.10 6.86
C ILE A 42 -12.94 -2.37 7.31
N PRO A 43 -12.36 -3.56 7.25
CA PRO A 43 -13.03 -4.82 7.62
C PRO A 43 -13.68 -4.80 9.00
N GLN A 44 -13.11 -4.03 9.96
CA GLN A 44 -13.62 -3.95 11.33
C GLN A 44 -14.97 -3.23 11.45
N ASN A 45 -15.33 -2.38 10.48
CA ASN A 45 -16.56 -1.59 10.53
C ASN A 45 -17.41 -1.68 9.26
N SER A 46 -17.01 -2.44 8.26
CA SER A 46 -17.71 -2.62 6.98
C SER A 46 -19.17 -3.03 7.17
N GLU A 47 -19.42 -4.01 8.04
CA GLU A 47 -20.75 -4.49 8.34
C GLU A 47 -21.63 -3.41 8.99
N HIS A 48 -21.10 -2.66 9.95
CA HIS A 48 -21.83 -1.56 10.61
C HIS A 48 -22.13 -0.43 9.63
N ILE A 49 -21.17 -0.06 8.79
CA ILE A 49 -21.36 0.97 7.76
C ILE A 49 -22.42 0.50 6.76
N PHE A 50 -22.34 -0.75 6.30
CA PHE A 50 -23.31 -1.30 5.36
C PHE A 50 -24.73 -1.25 5.94
N ASN A 51 -24.90 -1.72 7.18
CA ASN A 51 -26.18 -1.71 7.89
C ASN A 51 -26.74 -0.28 8.09
N ALA A 52 -25.88 0.71 8.27
CA ALA A 52 -26.30 2.10 8.41
C ALA A 52 -26.81 2.70 7.07
N VAL A 53 -26.15 2.38 5.95
CA VAL A 53 -26.43 3.05 4.68
C VAL A 53 -27.34 2.25 3.73
N TYR A 54 -27.35 0.92 3.78
CA TYR A 54 -28.12 0.09 2.86
C TYR A 54 -29.63 0.31 2.92
N PRO A 55 -30.27 0.50 4.09
CA PRO A 55 -31.70 0.83 4.16
C PRO A 55 -32.05 2.11 3.40
N PHE A 56 -31.20 3.12 3.45
CA PHE A 56 -31.36 4.38 2.70
C PHE A 56 -31.19 4.15 1.20
N ILE A 57 -30.14 3.44 0.78
CA ILE A 57 -29.87 3.10 -0.62
C ILE A 57 -31.07 2.35 -1.22
N LYS A 58 -31.56 1.33 -0.51
CA LYS A 58 -32.69 0.50 -0.94
C LYS A 58 -33.98 1.29 -1.05
N ARG A 59 -34.31 2.11 -0.03
CA ARG A 59 -35.55 2.93 -0.02
C ARG A 59 -35.58 3.93 -1.18
N ASN A 60 -34.44 4.53 -1.50
CA ASN A 60 -34.33 5.53 -2.56
C ASN A 60 -34.01 4.90 -3.94
N LYS A 61 -33.97 3.57 -4.03
CA LYS A 61 -33.71 2.83 -5.29
C LYS A 61 -32.45 3.30 -6.01
N LEU A 62 -31.40 3.63 -5.24
CA LEU A 62 -30.13 4.08 -5.80
C LEU A 62 -29.38 2.93 -6.46
N SER A 63 -28.83 3.17 -7.64
CA SER A 63 -27.93 2.22 -8.29
C SER A 63 -26.58 2.22 -7.60
N PHE A 64 -26.06 1.03 -7.23
CA PHE A 64 -24.82 0.91 -6.51
C PHE A 64 -24.13 -0.42 -6.74
N LYS A 65 -22.85 -0.48 -6.41
CA LYS A 65 -22.08 -1.71 -6.23
C LYS A 65 -21.36 -1.67 -4.90
N VAL A 66 -21.03 -2.85 -4.40
CA VAL A 66 -20.35 -2.99 -3.10
C VAL A 66 -19.27 -4.07 -3.19
N ILE A 67 -18.24 -3.98 -2.38
CA ILE A 67 -17.21 -5.01 -2.25
C ILE A 67 -17.85 -6.31 -1.73
N SER A 68 -17.46 -7.45 -2.32
CA SER A 68 -18.10 -8.74 -2.06
C SER A 68 -17.91 -9.27 -0.65
N SER A 69 -16.76 -9.01 -0.02
CA SER A 69 -16.43 -9.48 1.34
C SER A 69 -15.34 -8.66 2.03
N ASP A 70 -15.19 -8.86 3.35
CA ASP A 70 -14.12 -8.26 4.15
C ASP A 70 -12.72 -8.69 3.67
N GLU A 71 -12.57 -9.91 3.20
CA GLU A 71 -11.30 -10.40 2.64
C GLU A 71 -10.90 -9.57 1.40
N ILE A 72 -11.84 -9.38 0.49
CA ILE A 72 -11.62 -8.56 -0.72
C ILE A 72 -11.41 -7.10 -0.34
N LEU A 73 -12.17 -6.57 0.64
CA LEU A 73 -11.96 -5.21 1.13
C LEU A 73 -10.56 -5.00 1.69
N MET A 74 -10.04 -5.96 2.44
CA MET A 74 -8.68 -5.92 2.97
C MET A 74 -7.64 -5.87 1.85
N ARG A 75 -7.77 -6.73 0.84
CA ARG A 75 -6.89 -6.75 -0.34
C ARG A 75 -6.94 -5.43 -1.12
N GLN A 76 -8.15 -4.89 -1.30
CA GLN A 76 -8.34 -3.59 -1.95
C GLN A 76 -7.69 -2.46 -1.15
N ASN A 77 -7.81 -2.46 0.17
CA ASN A 77 -7.22 -1.47 1.05
C ASN A 77 -5.68 -1.57 1.09
N ARG A 78 -5.12 -2.74 0.82
CA ARG A 78 -3.68 -2.94 0.59
C ARG A 78 -3.20 -2.44 -0.78
N GLY A 79 -4.13 -2.06 -1.66
CA GLY A 79 -3.82 -1.54 -2.99
C GLY A 79 -3.61 -2.61 -4.06
N GLU A 80 -3.97 -3.87 -3.80
CA GLU A 80 -3.77 -4.99 -4.74
C GLU A 80 -4.56 -4.80 -6.05
N PHE A 81 -5.69 -4.07 -6.01
CA PHE A 81 -6.51 -3.76 -7.19
C PHE A 81 -6.21 -2.38 -7.81
N GLY A 82 -5.07 -1.79 -7.44
CA GLY A 82 -4.56 -0.54 -7.99
C GLY A 82 -5.10 0.72 -7.32
N TYR A 83 -4.38 1.83 -7.56
CA TYR A 83 -4.61 3.16 -6.95
C TYR A 83 -6.06 3.63 -7.03
N SER A 84 -6.71 3.40 -8.17
CA SER A 84 -8.06 3.89 -8.42
C SER A 84 -9.16 3.19 -7.62
N GLN A 85 -8.87 2.01 -7.05
CA GLN A 85 -9.82 1.24 -6.26
C GLN A 85 -9.62 1.41 -4.75
N LEU A 86 -8.47 1.92 -4.35
CA LEU A 86 -8.06 2.02 -2.95
C LEU A 86 -9.13 2.69 -2.08
N GLY A 87 -9.53 2.00 -1.01
CA GLY A 87 -10.46 2.52 0.01
C GLY A 87 -11.94 2.52 -0.36
N LYS A 88 -12.33 2.11 -1.56
CA LYS A 88 -13.72 2.16 -2.02
C LYS A 88 -14.47 0.91 -1.58
N PHE A 89 -15.41 1.06 -0.66
CA PHE A 89 -16.24 -0.05 -0.17
C PHE A 89 -17.59 -0.12 -0.90
N ILE A 90 -18.30 1.02 -0.99
CA ILE A 90 -19.56 1.12 -1.75
C ILE A 90 -19.38 2.22 -2.79
N THR A 91 -19.88 1.99 -4.01
CA THR A 91 -19.96 2.99 -5.08
C THR A 91 -21.42 3.20 -5.45
N ILE A 92 -21.90 4.44 -5.42
CA ILE A 92 -23.27 4.82 -5.75
C ILE A 92 -23.23 5.70 -6.99
N TYR A 93 -24.22 5.55 -7.86
CA TYR A 93 -24.34 6.20 -9.17
C TYR A 93 -25.58 7.11 -9.19
N PRO A 94 -25.49 8.40 -8.78
CA PRO A 94 -26.60 9.31 -8.86
C PRO A 94 -27.00 9.60 -10.30
N LYS A 95 -28.33 9.71 -10.56
CA LYS A 95 -28.88 9.99 -11.90
C LYS A 95 -28.94 11.48 -12.23
N SER A 96 -28.92 12.35 -11.20
CA SER A 96 -29.00 13.80 -11.36
C SER A 96 -28.12 14.51 -10.32
N GLN A 97 -27.90 15.83 -10.53
CA GLN A 97 -27.17 16.66 -9.56
C GLN A 97 -27.90 16.78 -8.22
N ASP A 98 -29.24 16.91 -8.24
CA ASP A 98 -30.04 16.99 -7.02
C ASP A 98 -29.93 15.69 -6.21
N GLU A 99 -30.04 14.54 -6.88
CA GLU A 99 -29.85 13.22 -6.24
C GLU A 99 -28.43 13.07 -5.67
N LEU A 100 -27.41 13.55 -6.38
CA LEU A 100 -26.03 13.55 -5.91
C LEU A 100 -25.90 14.32 -4.59
N ILE A 101 -26.40 15.57 -4.54
CA ILE A 101 -26.28 16.43 -3.36
C ILE A 101 -27.02 15.83 -2.17
N GLN A 102 -28.29 15.47 -2.37
CA GLN A 102 -29.13 14.90 -1.30
C GLN A 102 -28.57 13.58 -0.78
N THR A 103 -28.13 12.71 -1.70
CA THR A 103 -27.56 11.41 -1.33
C THR A 103 -26.26 11.58 -0.57
N THR A 104 -25.38 12.49 -1.00
CA THR A 104 -24.08 12.73 -0.32
C THR A 104 -24.31 13.24 1.10
N GLN A 105 -25.21 14.19 1.30
CA GLN A 105 -25.56 14.73 2.62
C GLN A 105 -26.12 13.65 3.54
N ALA A 106 -27.12 12.91 3.07
CA ALA A 106 -27.75 11.84 3.85
C ALA A 106 -26.75 10.72 4.23
N LEU A 107 -25.88 10.32 3.31
CA LEU A 107 -24.87 9.31 3.60
C LEU A 107 -23.83 9.82 4.60
N HIS A 108 -23.46 11.10 4.54
CA HIS A 108 -22.58 11.70 5.55
C HIS A 108 -23.23 11.63 6.93
N GLU A 109 -24.49 12.07 7.07
CA GLU A 109 -25.23 12.03 8.33
C GLU A 109 -25.35 10.61 8.90
N LEU A 110 -25.65 9.63 8.05
CA LEU A 110 -25.76 8.22 8.43
C LEU A 110 -24.43 7.59 8.85
N THR A 111 -23.32 8.19 8.46
CA THR A 111 -21.97 7.66 8.71
C THR A 111 -21.16 8.53 9.69
N ILE A 112 -21.76 9.49 10.34
CA ILE A 112 -21.12 10.28 11.40
C ILE A 112 -20.61 9.34 12.50
N GLY A 113 -19.35 9.53 12.90
CA GLY A 113 -18.69 8.71 13.94
C GLY A 113 -17.98 7.47 13.42
N PHE A 114 -18.19 7.07 12.15
CA PHE A 114 -17.35 6.05 11.54
C PHE A 114 -16.03 6.64 11.03
N SER A 115 -14.97 5.90 11.23
CA SER A 115 -13.63 6.23 10.70
C SER A 115 -13.21 5.19 9.69
N SER A 116 -12.48 5.62 8.66
CA SER A 116 -11.94 4.73 7.63
C SER A 116 -10.69 5.30 6.97
N ILE A 117 -10.10 4.52 6.08
CA ILE A 117 -8.96 4.96 5.27
C ILE A 117 -9.38 6.01 4.24
N LYS A 118 -8.42 6.82 3.80
CA LYS A 118 -8.68 7.80 2.74
C LYS A 118 -8.78 7.13 1.38
N ILE A 119 -9.68 7.64 0.53
CA ILE A 119 -9.72 7.33 -0.89
C ILE A 119 -8.85 8.37 -1.61
N PRO A 120 -7.61 8.06 -1.99
CA PRO A 120 -6.65 9.06 -2.45
C PRO A 120 -6.98 9.64 -3.83
N SER A 121 -7.79 8.92 -4.63
CA SER A 121 -8.21 9.34 -5.96
C SER A 121 -9.45 10.25 -5.98
N ASP A 122 -10.06 10.49 -4.82
CA ASP A 122 -11.39 11.09 -4.74
C ASP A 122 -11.42 12.34 -3.84
N TYR A 123 -12.46 13.16 -3.97
CA TYR A 123 -12.74 14.27 -3.07
C TYR A 123 -13.50 13.77 -1.85
N ARG A 124 -13.01 14.11 -0.67
CA ARG A 124 -13.69 13.85 0.59
C ARG A 124 -14.78 14.91 0.82
N TYR A 125 -15.99 14.51 1.22
CA TYR A 125 -17.09 15.44 1.45
C TYR A 125 -16.82 16.43 2.59
N ALA A 126 -16.33 15.94 3.74
CA ALA A 126 -15.94 16.74 4.89
C ALA A 126 -14.70 16.14 5.55
N ASN A 127 -14.00 16.90 6.40
CA ASN A 127 -12.72 16.46 6.99
C ASN A 127 -12.81 15.16 7.80
N ASP A 128 -13.96 14.88 8.41
CA ASP A 128 -14.26 13.70 9.22
C ASP A 128 -15.15 12.66 8.51
N SER A 129 -15.57 12.94 7.27
CA SER A 129 -16.47 12.07 6.52
C SER A 129 -15.74 10.86 5.92
N ILE A 130 -16.43 9.72 5.87
CA ILE A 130 -16.01 8.56 5.09
C ILE A 130 -16.68 8.53 3.71
N VAL A 131 -17.42 9.59 3.34
CA VAL A 131 -18.09 9.77 2.05
C VAL A 131 -17.19 10.60 1.13
N TYR A 132 -17.01 10.11 -0.07
CA TYR A 132 -16.16 10.70 -1.12
C TYR A 132 -16.94 10.76 -2.43
N PHE A 133 -16.46 11.56 -3.36
CA PHE A 133 -17.04 11.64 -4.70
C PHE A 133 -16.00 11.93 -5.77
N ARG A 134 -16.28 11.47 -6.97
CA ARG A 134 -15.41 11.63 -8.12
C ARG A 134 -16.21 11.60 -9.42
N PHE A 135 -15.82 12.44 -10.39
CA PHE A 135 -16.30 12.32 -11.76
C PHE A 135 -15.66 11.11 -12.47
N GLY A 136 -16.46 10.34 -13.23
CA GLY A 136 -15.96 9.20 -13.97
C GLY A 136 -17.05 8.51 -14.81
N GLU A 137 -16.65 7.48 -15.55
CA GLU A 137 -17.59 6.66 -16.33
C GLU A 137 -18.52 5.85 -15.43
N PHE A 138 -19.81 5.81 -15.81
CA PHE A 138 -20.79 4.90 -15.23
C PHE A 138 -20.91 3.63 -16.08
N LYS A 139 -20.78 3.76 -17.40
CA LYS A 139 -20.78 2.67 -18.38
C LYS A 139 -19.45 2.68 -19.13
N SER A 140 -18.95 1.50 -19.48
CA SER A 140 -17.71 1.36 -20.23
C SER A 140 -17.83 2.01 -21.61
N ASN A 141 -16.89 2.87 -21.96
CA ASN A 141 -16.76 3.48 -23.27
C ASN A 141 -15.28 3.63 -23.64
N ASP A 142 -14.85 2.97 -24.71
CA ASP A 142 -13.45 2.94 -25.17
C ASP A 142 -12.87 4.32 -25.52
N SER A 143 -13.70 5.35 -25.63
CA SER A 143 -13.29 6.72 -25.96
C SER A 143 -12.96 7.62 -24.75
N PHE A 144 -13.24 7.17 -23.53
CA PHE A 144 -13.04 7.95 -22.33
C PHE A 144 -11.66 7.67 -21.71
N ILE A 145 -10.80 8.68 -21.67
CA ILE A 145 -9.53 8.60 -20.93
C ILE A 145 -9.78 9.07 -19.49
N ASP A 146 -9.96 8.11 -18.58
CA ASP A 146 -10.05 8.39 -17.14
C ASP A 146 -8.66 8.70 -16.57
N ASN A 147 -8.27 9.97 -16.61
CA ASN A 147 -6.99 10.41 -16.04
C ASN A 147 -7.07 10.50 -14.50
N ARG A 148 -7.07 9.34 -13.85
CA ARG A 148 -7.23 9.16 -12.40
C ARG A 148 -6.09 9.76 -11.55
N LEU A 149 -5.01 10.18 -12.17
CA LEU A 149 -3.88 10.81 -11.49
C LEU A 149 -4.03 12.34 -11.41
N SER A 150 -4.92 12.95 -12.21
CA SER A 150 -5.13 14.39 -12.25
C SER A 150 -6.42 14.80 -11.52
N ILE A 151 -6.30 15.05 -10.22
CA ILE A 151 -7.40 15.62 -9.42
C ILE A 151 -7.75 17.04 -9.89
N LEU A 152 -6.79 17.80 -10.44
CA LEU A 152 -6.95 19.21 -10.79
C LEU A 152 -7.96 19.47 -11.91
N ASN A 153 -8.08 18.58 -12.89
CA ASN A 153 -8.98 18.75 -14.02
C ASN A 153 -10.45 18.45 -13.71
N GLU A 154 -10.74 17.84 -12.57
CA GLU A 154 -12.10 17.43 -12.17
C GLU A 154 -12.77 18.45 -11.22
N LYS A 155 -11.99 19.36 -10.61
CA LYS A 155 -12.52 20.36 -9.66
C LYS A 155 -13.65 21.20 -10.24
N THR A 156 -13.61 21.51 -11.53
CA THR A 156 -14.61 22.33 -12.20
C THR A 156 -15.97 21.64 -12.40
N LYS A 157 -16.02 20.31 -12.28
CA LYS A 157 -17.24 19.49 -12.50
C LYS A 157 -18.00 19.22 -11.20
N ILE A 158 -17.41 19.52 -10.05
CA ILE A 158 -18.03 19.27 -8.75
C ILE A 158 -18.98 20.42 -8.41
N PRO A 159 -20.24 20.16 -8.06
CA PRO A 159 -21.18 21.18 -7.60
C PRO A 159 -20.60 22.02 -6.45
N GLU A 160 -20.92 23.32 -6.47
CA GLU A 160 -20.39 24.25 -5.48
C GLU A 160 -20.82 23.88 -4.05
N GLU A 161 -22.03 23.37 -3.90
CA GLU A 161 -22.62 22.90 -2.66
C GLU A 161 -21.81 21.78 -1.99
N LEU A 162 -21.11 20.96 -2.81
CA LEU A 162 -20.24 19.89 -2.32
C LEU A 162 -18.79 20.33 -2.09
N ARG A 163 -18.41 21.54 -2.54
CA ARG A 163 -17.05 22.08 -2.37
C ARG A 163 -16.85 22.84 -1.07
N LEU A 164 -17.92 23.32 -0.45
CA LEU A 164 -17.87 24.27 0.65
C LEU A 164 -17.24 23.74 1.94
N LEU A 165 -17.12 22.42 2.09
CA LEU A 165 -16.64 21.79 3.32
C LEU A 165 -15.15 21.39 3.30
N GLN A 166 -14.42 21.72 2.21
CA GLN A 166 -13.00 21.40 2.11
C GLN A 166 -12.13 22.62 1.81
N ILE A 167 -11.24 22.93 2.73
CA ILE A 167 -10.08 23.80 2.49
C ILE A 167 -8.86 22.87 2.34
N GLU A 168 -8.60 22.39 1.12
CA GLU A 168 -7.36 21.68 0.87
C GLU A 168 -6.23 22.68 0.63
N ARG A 169 -5.23 22.63 1.51
CA ARG A 169 -3.95 23.27 1.24
C ARG A 169 -3.18 22.41 0.24
N SER A 170 -2.65 23.02 -0.80
CA SER A 170 -1.80 22.37 -1.81
C SER A 170 -0.39 22.05 -1.32
N SER A 171 0.00 22.54 -0.15
CA SER A 171 1.32 22.34 0.46
C SER A 171 1.21 21.70 1.84
N ILE A 172 2.19 20.89 2.18
CA ILE A 172 2.42 20.33 3.51
C ILE A 172 3.54 21.18 4.13
N ASP A 173 3.26 21.91 5.20
CA ASP A 173 4.16 22.79 5.97
C ASP A 173 5.65 22.83 5.53
N GLY A 174 5.97 23.64 4.52
CA GLY A 174 7.33 23.79 4.02
C GLY A 174 7.74 22.82 2.90
N TYR A 175 6.85 21.90 2.51
CA TYR A 175 7.10 20.91 1.46
C TYR A 175 6.01 20.91 0.40
N MET A 176 6.40 20.71 -0.87
CA MET A 176 5.48 20.59 -1.99
C MET A 176 5.50 19.15 -2.51
N PRO A 177 4.47 18.34 -2.29
CA PRO A 177 4.33 17.04 -2.96
C PRO A 177 4.13 17.26 -4.46
N ILE A 178 4.95 16.59 -5.28
CA ILE A 178 4.91 16.68 -6.74
C ILE A 178 4.19 15.49 -7.34
N ASN A 179 4.58 14.28 -6.92
CA ASN A 179 4.05 13.03 -7.46
C ASN A 179 3.83 12.01 -6.35
N CYS A 180 2.68 11.34 -6.39
CA CYS A 180 2.42 10.19 -5.51
C CYS A 180 3.09 8.96 -6.10
N ILE A 181 4.16 8.49 -5.45
CA ILE A 181 4.89 7.29 -5.86
C ILE A 181 4.09 6.04 -5.50
N ARG A 182 3.51 6.00 -4.30
CA ARG A 182 2.75 4.87 -3.78
C ARG A 182 1.63 5.37 -2.87
N ALA A 183 0.46 4.74 -3.02
CA ALA A 183 -0.66 4.93 -2.10
C ALA A 183 -1.24 3.58 -1.70
N ARG A 184 -1.41 3.39 -0.40
CA ARG A 184 -2.10 2.26 0.23
C ARG A 184 -3.02 2.83 1.31
N GLY A 185 -3.95 2.04 1.81
CA GLY A 185 -4.84 2.49 2.88
C GLY A 185 -4.10 2.97 4.12
N LYS A 186 -3.01 2.28 4.49
CA LYS A 186 -2.18 2.64 5.64
C LYS A 186 -1.31 3.89 5.42
N SER A 187 -0.79 4.11 4.19
CA SER A 187 0.23 5.12 3.94
C SER A 187 0.26 5.62 2.50
N ARG A 188 0.85 6.78 2.32
CA ARG A 188 1.14 7.40 1.03
C ARG A 188 2.59 7.86 1.01
N VAL A 189 3.23 7.69 -0.13
CA VAL A 189 4.61 8.10 -0.37
C VAL A 189 4.62 9.06 -1.55
N TYR A 190 5.17 10.24 -1.35
CA TYR A 190 5.28 11.27 -2.37
C TYR A 190 6.75 11.59 -2.64
N PHE A 191 7.07 11.77 -3.92
CA PHE A 191 8.18 12.60 -4.32
C PHE A 191 7.77 14.05 -4.19
N GLY A 192 8.62 14.87 -3.59
CA GLY A 192 8.36 16.29 -3.38
C GLY A 192 9.63 17.12 -3.34
N ILE A 193 9.45 18.41 -3.12
CA ILE A 193 10.54 19.37 -2.92
C ILE A 193 10.34 20.16 -1.63
N MET A 194 11.45 20.50 -1.01
CA MET A 194 11.49 21.40 0.14
C MET A 194 11.41 22.85 -0.34
N ASN A 195 10.43 23.63 0.14
CA ASN A 195 10.16 24.98 -0.37
C ASN A 195 11.32 25.96 -0.15
N ARG A 196 12.12 25.79 0.91
CA ARG A 196 13.19 26.72 1.28
C ARG A 196 14.42 26.68 0.39
N ASN A 197 14.74 25.54 -0.24
CA ASN A 197 15.97 25.32 -1.00
C ASN A 197 15.79 24.46 -2.24
N TYR A 198 14.56 24.08 -2.57
CA TYR A 198 14.17 23.25 -3.71
C TYR A 198 14.83 21.85 -3.73
N GLN A 199 15.30 21.37 -2.58
CA GLN A 199 15.87 20.04 -2.48
C GLN A 199 14.79 18.98 -2.65
N ASN A 200 15.12 17.92 -3.41
CA ASN A 200 14.26 16.74 -3.56
C ASN A 200 14.13 15.99 -2.22
N VAL A 201 12.92 15.56 -1.92
CA VAL A 201 12.61 14.83 -0.69
C VAL A 201 11.61 13.71 -0.96
N ILE A 202 11.58 12.72 -0.08
CA ILE A 202 10.50 11.74 0.03
C ILE A 202 9.63 12.12 1.23
N ILE A 203 8.32 12.20 1.01
CA ILE A 203 7.34 12.52 2.05
C ILE A 203 6.49 11.28 2.27
N LYS A 204 6.66 10.62 3.41
CA LYS A 204 5.85 9.47 3.82
C LYS A 204 4.79 9.92 4.81
N MET A 205 3.56 9.50 4.58
CA MET A 205 2.40 9.87 5.40
C MET A 205 1.65 8.60 5.80
N TRP A 206 1.52 8.36 7.09
CA TRP A 206 0.73 7.24 7.63
C TRP A 206 -0.61 7.75 8.16
N ASN A 207 -1.69 7.10 7.74
CA ASN A 207 -3.02 7.38 8.28
C ASN A 207 -3.08 6.91 9.74
N HIS A 208 -3.86 7.58 10.56
CA HIS A 208 -4.07 7.17 11.96
C HIS A 208 -4.63 5.74 12.05
N ILE A 209 -5.54 5.40 11.14
CA ILE A 209 -6.13 4.07 11.02
C ILE A 209 -5.30 3.26 10.01
N GLY A 210 -4.80 2.10 10.44
CA GLY A 210 -4.11 1.16 9.58
C GLY A 210 -5.06 0.32 8.73
N GLU A 211 -4.52 -0.44 7.79
CA GLU A 211 -5.27 -1.38 6.94
C GLU A 211 -5.62 -2.67 7.67
N GLU A 212 -4.88 -2.99 8.72
CA GLU A 212 -4.92 -4.26 9.45
C GLU A 212 -5.19 -4.04 10.93
N VAL A 213 -5.82 -5.04 11.55
CA VAL A 213 -6.17 -5.01 12.99
C VAL A 213 -4.96 -4.82 13.88
N ASN A 214 -3.77 -5.28 13.43
CA ASN A 214 -2.57 -5.38 14.26
C ASN A 214 -1.55 -4.26 14.05
N PHE A 215 -1.78 -3.34 13.10
CA PHE A 215 -0.85 -2.24 12.83
C PHE A 215 -1.61 -0.93 12.63
N SER A 216 -1.59 -0.09 13.65
CA SER A 216 -2.01 1.29 13.48
C SER A 216 -1.00 2.06 12.63
N GLY A 217 -1.45 3.11 11.93
CA GLY A 217 -0.52 3.97 11.21
C GLY A 217 0.50 4.64 12.13
N PHE A 218 0.18 4.81 13.42
CA PHE A 218 1.13 5.30 14.41
C PHE A 218 2.28 4.32 14.67
N GLU A 219 1.99 3.02 14.76
CA GLU A 219 3.04 2.02 14.99
C GLU A 219 3.99 1.91 13.80
N LEU A 220 3.46 1.94 12.58
CA LEU A 220 4.27 1.93 11.36
C LEU A 220 5.16 3.17 11.26
N PHE A 221 4.58 4.35 11.47
CA PHE A 221 5.33 5.60 11.59
C PHE A 221 6.41 5.52 12.66
N LYS A 222 6.07 5.04 13.87
CA LYS A 222 7.00 4.93 14.99
C LYS A 222 8.19 4.03 14.66
N ASN A 223 7.95 2.89 14.00
CA ASN A 223 9.04 1.99 13.62
C ASN A 223 10.00 2.65 12.63
N GLU A 224 9.47 3.24 11.54
CA GLU A 224 10.25 3.97 10.54
C GLU A 224 11.06 5.08 11.19
N TYR A 225 10.40 5.94 11.95
CA TYR A 225 11.03 7.07 12.62
C TYR A 225 12.13 6.65 13.60
N LEU A 226 11.88 5.66 14.46
CA LEU A 226 12.86 5.19 15.43
C LEU A 226 14.06 4.54 14.74
N PHE A 227 13.81 3.70 13.72
CA PHE A 227 14.90 3.08 12.98
C PHE A 227 15.80 4.12 12.33
N LEU A 228 15.26 5.04 11.56
CA LEU A 228 16.04 6.07 10.88
C LEU A 228 16.78 6.98 11.87
N LYS A 229 16.13 7.36 12.98
CA LYS A 229 16.74 8.18 14.01
C LYS A 229 17.94 7.51 14.70
N LEU A 230 17.83 6.23 15.02
CA LEU A 230 18.88 5.46 15.71
C LEU A 230 19.98 5.01 14.75
N CYS A 231 19.69 4.88 13.47
CA CYS A 231 20.60 4.45 12.42
C CYS A 231 21.15 5.60 11.55
N LYS A 232 20.94 6.85 11.92
CA LYS A 232 21.31 8.06 11.15
C LYS A 232 22.74 8.13 10.63
N ASN A 233 23.67 7.33 11.21
CA ASN A 233 25.08 7.29 10.80
C ASN A 233 25.35 6.23 9.72
N PHE A 234 24.33 5.53 9.24
CA PHE A 234 24.46 4.60 8.12
C PHE A 234 24.33 5.35 6.81
N ASN A 235 25.28 5.19 5.92
CA ASN A 235 25.32 5.84 4.63
C ASN A 235 24.52 5.10 3.53
N PHE A 236 23.84 4.04 3.90
CA PHE A 236 23.03 3.21 3.01
C PHE A 236 21.51 3.28 3.32
N ILE A 237 21.10 4.26 4.12
CA ILE A 237 19.71 4.57 4.41
C ILE A 237 19.49 6.09 4.29
N PRO A 238 18.24 6.57 4.02
CA PRO A 238 17.98 8.00 3.99
C PRO A 238 18.07 8.63 5.40
N ASN A 239 18.46 9.89 5.47
CA ASN A 239 18.34 10.68 6.68
C ASN A 239 16.93 11.26 6.83
N ILE A 240 16.46 11.37 8.09
CA ILE A 240 15.26 12.14 8.39
C ILE A 240 15.60 13.63 8.27
N ILE A 241 14.80 14.35 7.48
CA ILE A 241 14.86 15.81 7.36
C ILE A 241 13.91 16.44 8.36
N ASP A 242 12.68 15.87 8.49
CA ASP A 242 11.64 16.39 9.35
C ASP A 242 10.63 15.31 9.75
N SER A 243 9.86 15.53 10.81
CA SER A 243 8.72 14.70 11.18
C SER A 243 7.69 15.51 11.95
N PHE A 244 6.42 15.37 11.59
CA PHE A 244 5.33 16.13 12.17
C PHE A 244 3.98 15.44 11.98
N TYR A 245 2.93 15.97 12.62
CA TYR A 245 1.56 15.55 12.41
C TYR A 245 0.86 16.57 11.51
N TYR A 246 0.28 16.09 10.42
CA TYR A 246 -0.42 16.93 9.45
C TYR A 246 -1.79 16.37 9.14
N LYS A 247 -2.84 17.16 9.44
CA LYS A 247 -4.24 16.73 9.42
C LYS A 247 -4.37 15.47 10.30
N ASP A 248 -4.79 14.34 9.76
CA ASP A 248 -4.97 13.06 10.43
C ASP A 248 -3.89 12.04 10.05
N SER A 249 -2.69 12.51 9.70
CA SER A 249 -1.56 11.66 9.29
C SER A 249 -0.28 12.01 10.02
N TYR A 250 0.51 10.99 10.36
CA TYR A 250 1.88 11.12 10.81
C TYR A 250 2.78 11.24 9.58
N VAL A 251 3.70 12.19 9.58
CA VAL A 251 4.56 12.51 8.44
C VAL A 251 6.02 12.34 8.80
N VAL A 252 6.79 11.69 7.94
CA VAL A 252 8.26 11.72 7.92
C VAL A 252 8.70 12.26 6.57
N VAL A 253 9.58 13.22 6.58
CA VAL A 253 10.27 13.73 5.39
C VAL A 253 11.69 13.20 5.41
N GLU A 254 12.06 12.51 4.33
CA GLU A 254 13.33 11.82 4.19
C GLU A 254 14.13 12.41 3.04
N GLU A 255 15.43 12.24 3.13
CA GLU A 255 16.36 12.49 2.05
C GLU A 255 15.97 11.67 0.81
N PHE A 256 16.00 12.32 -0.36
CA PHE A 256 15.83 11.63 -1.62
C PHE A 256 17.14 10.94 -2.01
N LEU A 257 17.12 9.62 -2.14
CA LEU A 257 18.26 8.83 -2.61
C LEU A 257 18.18 8.67 -4.13
N ASN A 258 19.31 8.88 -4.84
CA ASN A 258 19.36 8.86 -6.30
C ASN A 258 19.46 7.45 -6.92
N GLY A 259 19.51 6.41 -6.11
CA GLY A 259 19.65 5.04 -6.57
C GLY A 259 18.47 4.58 -7.43
N LYS A 260 18.75 3.65 -8.36
CA LYS A 260 17.71 2.97 -9.15
C LYS A 260 17.14 1.80 -8.36
N PRO A 261 15.81 1.60 -8.34
CA PRO A 261 15.21 0.43 -7.70
C PRO A 261 15.78 -0.89 -8.26
N LEU A 262 16.14 -1.79 -7.37
CA LEU A 262 16.64 -3.12 -7.75
C LEU A 262 15.60 -3.88 -8.57
N GLU A 263 14.32 -3.71 -8.27
CA GLU A 263 13.19 -4.24 -9.05
C GLU A 263 13.31 -3.90 -10.55
N THR A 264 13.69 -2.66 -10.88
CA THR A 264 13.89 -2.23 -12.28
C THR A 264 15.16 -2.87 -12.89
N ILE A 265 16.22 -2.98 -12.09
CA ILE A 265 17.50 -3.53 -12.56
C ILE A 265 17.38 -5.04 -12.85
N MET A 266 16.61 -5.77 -12.04
CA MET A 266 16.40 -7.22 -12.18
C MET A 266 15.57 -7.61 -13.41
N GLN A 267 14.98 -6.67 -14.11
CA GLN A 267 14.28 -6.92 -15.38
C GLN A 267 15.24 -7.10 -16.57
N SER A 268 16.54 -7.00 -16.35
CA SER A 268 17.59 -7.18 -17.35
C SER A 268 18.67 -8.11 -16.82
N PRO A 269 19.41 -8.83 -17.70
CA PRO A 269 20.49 -9.71 -17.28
C PRO A 269 21.56 -8.97 -16.47
N ILE A 270 21.97 -9.55 -15.36
CA ILE A 270 22.98 -9.00 -14.47
C ILE A 270 24.23 -9.88 -14.51
N SER A 271 25.42 -9.29 -14.68
CA SER A 271 26.67 -10.04 -14.68
C SER A 271 26.91 -10.70 -13.32
N LEU A 272 27.57 -11.87 -13.34
CA LEU A 272 27.92 -12.60 -12.11
C LEU A 272 28.66 -11.72 -11.10
N LYS A 273 29.62 -10.91 -11.56
CA LYS A 273 30.38 -9.98 -10.71
C LYS A 273 29.46 -8.98 -10.02
N LYS A 274 28.53 -8.36 -10.76
CA LYS A 274 27.58 -7.38 -10.21
C LYS A 274 26.63 -8.04 -9.21
N ARG A 275 26.13 -9.24 -9.53
CA ARG A 275 25.28 -10.02 -8.62
C ARG A 275 26.00 -10.31 -7.30
N LYS A 276 27.22 -10.85 -7.33
CA LYS A 276 28.00 -11.17 -6.14
C LYS A 276 28.28 -9.92 -5.28
N ASN A 277 28.64 -8.80 -5.92
CA ASN A 277 28.83 -7.54 -5.20
C ASN A 277 27.54 -7.06 -4.53
N LEU A 278 26.41 -7.11 -5.24
CA LEU A 278 25.13 -6.70 -4.71
C LEU A 278 24.75 -7.52 -3.45
N ILE A 279 24.82 -8.85 -3.54
CA ILE A 279 24.49 -9.72 -2.41
C ILE A 279 25.45 -9.48 -1.23
N LYS A 280 26.73 -9.29 -1.50
CA LYS A 280 27.73 -8.95 -0.48
C LYS A 280 27.39 -7.64 0.25
N GLU A 281 27.10 -6.57 -0.50
CA GLU A 281 26.72 -5.27 0.06
C GLU A 281 25.41 -5.34 0.85
N LEU A 282 24.41 -6.09 0.34
CA LEU A 282 23.14 -6.31 1.01
C LEU A 282 23.34 -7.02 2.37
N VAL A 283 24.05 -8.15 2.37
CA VAL A 283 24.36 -8.92 3.58
C VAL A 283 25.13 -8.06 4.59
N PHE A 284 26.12 -7.30 4.13
CA PHE A 284 26.88 -6.39 4.97
C PHE A 284 25.99 -5.31 5.62
N SER A 285 25.08 -4.71 4.85
CA SER A 285 24.12 -3.71 5.35
C SER A 285 23.17 -4.29 6.39
N LEU A 286 22.62 -5.47 6.13
CA LEU A 286 21.72 -6.17 7.06
C LEU A 286 22.45 -6.54 8.37
N LYS A 287 23.68 -7.03 8.31
CA LYS A 287 24.48 -7.33 9.52
C LYS A 287 24.72 -6.07 10.37
N ARG A 288 24.97 -4.91 9.76
CA ARG A 288 25.11 -3.64 10.50
C ARG A 288 23.81 -3.25 11.20
N ILE A 289 22.65 -3.48 10.57
CA ILE A 289 21.33 -3.23 11.16
C ILE A 289 21.09 -4.17 12.35
N ILE A 290 21.36 -5.46 12.19
CA ILE A 290 21.23 -6.47 13.26
C ILE A 290 22.13 -6.11 14.45
N LYS A 291 23.39 -5.76 14.21
CA LYS A 291 24.32 -5.30 15.26
C LYS A 291 23.84 -4.04 15.99
N LYS A 292 23.04 -3.22 15.35
CA LYS A 292 22.40 -2.05 15.96
C LYS A 292 21.19 -2.41 16.83
N GLY A 293 20.79 -3.68 16.83
CA GLY A 293 19.69 -4.21 17.64
C GLY A 293 18.34 -4.21 16.94
N PHE A 294 18.32 -4.12 15.61
CA PHE A 294 17.08 -4.19 14.82
C PHE A 294 16.98 -5.51 14.04
N LEU A 295 15.75 -6.00 13.91
CA LEU A 295 15.39 -7.09 13.04
C LEU A 295 14.88 -6.49 11.71
N PRO A 296 15.58 -6.71 10.59
CA PRO A 296 15.11 -6.26 9.29
C PRO A 296 13.89 -7.07 8.82
N TYR A 297 12.89 -6.39 8.30
CA TYR A 297 11.70 -6.99 7.70
C TYR A 297 11.44 -6.39 6.31
N ASP A 298 10.66 -7.10 5.48
CA ASP A 298 10.27 -6.69 4.13
C ASP A 298 11.45 -6.31 3.23
N ILE A 299 12.48 -7.16 3.24
CA ILE A 299 13.63 -7.04 2.33
C ILE A 299 13.19 -7.53 0.96
N SER A 300 12.89 -6.62 0.06
CA SER A 300 12.40 -6.92 -1.30
C SER A 300 13.08 -6.02 -2.32
N PRO A 301 13.09 -6.40 -3.62
CA PRO A 301 13.71 -5.59 -4.67
C PRO A 301 13.16 -4.16 -4.78
N SER A 302 11.90 -3.94 -4.42
CA SER A 302 11.27 -2.60 -4.40
C SER A 302 11.82 -1.69 -3.29
N ASN A 303 12.34 -2.29 -2.20
CA ASN A 303 12.86 -1.59 -1.03
C ASN A 303 14.41 -1.46 -1.03
N ILE A 304 15.03 -1.81 -2.16
CA ILE A 304 16.48 -1.73 -2.38
C ILE A 304 16.75 -0.82 -3.56
N LEU A 305 17.61 0.18 -3.37
CA LEU A 305 18.13 1.03 -4.44
C LEU A 305 19.59 0.73 -4.68
N LEU A 306 20.04 0.91 -5.92
CA LEU A 306 21.45 0.81 -6.31
C LEU A 306 21.92 2.14 -6.90
N GLU A 307 22.97 2.71 -6.30
CA GLU A 307 23.70 3.87 -6.79
C GLU A 307 25.18 3.49 -6.90
N ASP A 308 25.73 3.51 -8.10
CA ASP A 308 27.13 3.13 -8.38
C ASP A 308 27.56 1.80 -7.74
N ASP A 309 26.72 0.76 -7.90
CA ASP A 309 26.89 -0.58 -7.30
C ASP A 309 26.84 -0.63 -5.74
N LYS A 310 26.49 0.47 -5.07
CA LYS A 310 26.24 0.50 -3.62
C LYS A 310 24.77 0.24 -3.35
N VAL A 311 24.50 -0.62 -2.38
CA VAL A 311 23.17 -0.91 -1.90
C VAL A 311 22.70 0.20 -0.95
N GLN A 312 21.51 0.72 -1.20
CA GLN A 312 20.78 1.61 -0.29
C GLN A 312 19.44 0.94 0.04
N LEU A 313 19.02 1.06 1.29
CA LEU A 313 17.75 0.48 1.77
C LEU A 313 16.76 1.59 2.06
N ILE A 314 15.49 1.30 1.77
CA ILE A 314 14.34 2.19 2.02
C ILE A 314 13.19 1.39 2.61
N ASP A 315 12.23 2.09 3.25
CA ASP A 315 10.98 1.51 3.78
C ASP A 315 11.19 0.59 5.00
N PHE A 316 11.23 1.19 6.18
CA PHE A 316 11.56 0.51 7.44
C PHE A 316 10.36 0.36 8.39
N GLU A 317 9.15 0.58 7.90
CA GLU A 317 7.94 0.59 8.72
C GLU A 317 7.65 -0.75 9.42
N TYR A 318 8.20 -1.85 8.92
CA TYR A 318 8.10 -3.18 9.53
C TYR A 318 9.32 -3.59 10.36
N TYR A 319 10.38 -2.79 10.42
CA TYR A 319 11.56 -3.10 11.23
C TYR A 319 11.24 -3.07 12.73
N ARG A 320 11.83 -3.99 13.49
CA ARG A 320 11.59 -4.18 14.93
C ARG A 320 12.88 -4.16 15.70
N LEU A 321 12.81 -3.81 16.98
CA LEU A 321 13.92 -4.07 17.89
C LEU A 321 14.00 -5.57 18.20
N LEU A 322 15.21 -6.14 18.19
CA LEU A 322 15.45 -7.56 18.49
C LEU A 322 14.93 -7.99 19.87
N LYS A 323 14.81 -7.04 20.82
CA LYS A 323 14.27 -7.29 22.16
C LYS A 323 12.74 -7.34 22.23
N ASP A 324 12.06 -6.87 21.19
CA ASP A 324 10.60 -6.85 21.17
C ASP A 324 10.09 -8.26 20.92
N LYS A 325 8.91 -8.60 21.49
CA LYS A 325 8.28 -9.88 21.22
C LYS A 325 7.99 -9.99 19.73
N LEU A 326 8.48 -11.07 19.12
CA LEU A 326 8.16 -11.39 17.73
C LEU A 326 6.66 -11.63 17.62
N ILE A 327 6.00 -10.89 16.76
CA ILE A 327 4.61 -11.13 16.41
C ILE A 327 4.65 -12.27 15.39
N ASN A 328 3.87 -13.34 15.61
CA ASN A 328 3.78 -14.51 14.72
C ASN A 328 3.06 -14.19 13.39
N TYR A 329 3.45 -13.13 12.73
CA TYR A 329 2.89 -12.75 11.43
C TYR A 329 4.01 -12.60 10.41
N ASN A 330 3.88 -13.27 9.29
CA ASN A 330 4.76 -13.12 8.15
C ASN A 330 4.28 -11.95 7.30
N PHE A 331 4.70 -10.74 7.68
CA PHE A 331 4.47 -9.53 6.88
C PHE A 331 5.61 -9.35 5.89
N GLY A 332 5.29 -8.75 4.75
CA GLY A 332 6.28 -8.38 3.75
C GLY A 332 5.76 -8.58 2.33
N THR A 333 6.63 -8.30 1.39
CA THR A 333 6.34 -8.45 -0.03
C THR A 333 6.16 -9.93 -0.39
N PRO A 334 5.00 -10.34 -0.96
CA PRO A 334 4.78 -11.73 -1.38
C PRO A 334 5.93 -12.24 -2.23
N GLY A 335 6.37 -13.47 -1.96
CA GLY A 335 7.51 -14.09 -2.64
C GLY A 335 8.88 -13.80 -2.02
N PHE A 336 8.96 -12.86 -1.08
CA PHE A 336 10.18 -12.58 -0.32
C PHE A 336 10.01 -12.88 1.17
N VAL A 337 8.85 -13.42 1.55
CA VAL A 337 8.53 -13.98 2.86
C VAL A 337 7.96 -15.38 2.69
N SER A 338 8.08 -16.23 3.72
CA SER A 338 7.58 -17.62 3.71
C SER A 338 7.03 -18.01 5.08
N ASP A 339 5.87 -18.65 5.10
CA ASP A 339 5.25 -19.18 6.32
C ASP A 339 6.04 -20.35 6.92
N GLN A 340 6.95 -20.96 6.15
CA GLN A 340 7.81 -22.05 6.60
C GLN A 340 9.06 -21.54 7.34
N VAL A 341 9.34 -20.23 7.28
CA VAL A 341 10.53 -19.60 7.89
C VAL A 341 10.13 -18.83 9.14
N ALA A 342 10.88 -19.02 10.21
CA ALA A 342 10.64 -18.30 11.47
C ALA A 342 10.70 -16.76 11.24
N PRO A 343 9.85 -15.98 11.95
CA PRO A 343 9.77 -14.53 11.75
C PRO A 343 11.10 -13.78 11.84
N ASP A 344 11.99 -14.19 12.72
CA ASP A 344 13.32 -13.61 12.91
C ASP A 344 14.29 -13.92 11.77
N LYS A 345 14.01 -14.97 10.97
CA LYS A 345 14.86 -15.38 9.83
C LYS A 345 14.32 -14.97 8.47
N GLN A 346 13.22 -14.23 8.41
CA GLN A 346 12.62 -13.78 7.14
C GLN A 346 13.60 -12.99 6.26
N CYS A 347 14.43 -12.12 6.85
CA CYS A 347 15.41 -11.36 6.07
C CYS A 347 16.45 -12.25 5.38
N ILE A 348 16.79 -13.42 5.97
CA ILE A 348 17.71 -14.39 5.38
C ILE A 348 17.06 -15.06 4.17
N PHE A 349 15.79 -15.46 4.30
CA PHE A 349 15.01 -16.01 3.20
C PHE A 349 14.86 -14.99 2.07
N SER A 350 14.57 -13.73 2.39
CA SER A 350 14.46 -12.65 1.41
C SER A 350 15.75 -12.48 0.59
N VAL A 351 16.93 -12.53 1.23
CA VAL A 351 18.24 -12.47 0.53
C VAL A 351 18.40 -13.65 -0.43
N ALA A 352 18.01 -14.86 -0.01
CA ALA A 352 18.09 -16.05 -0.85
C ALA A 352 17.17 -15.93 -2.07
N MET A 353 15.94 -15.43 -1.90
CA MET A 353 14.98 -15.19 -2.99
C MET A 353 15.47 -14.11 -3.95
N ILE A 354 16.03 -13.01 -3.44
CA ILE A 354 16.63 -11.96 -4.29
C ILE A 354 17.73 -12.56 -5.14
N ASN A 355 18.67 -13.35 -4.54
CA ASN A 355 19.73 -14.01 -5.32
C ASN A 355 19.18 -14.98 -6.38
N PHE A 356 18.15 -15.75 -6.04
CA PHE A 356 17.48 -16.64 -6.96
C PHE A 356 16.92 -15.90 -8.18
N TYR A 357 16.19 -14.82 -7.98
CA TYR A 357 15.64 -14.03 -9.07
C TYR A 357 16.71 -13.25 -9.85
N LEU A 358 17.81 -12.86 -9.23
CA LEU A 358 18.96 -12.28 -9.93
C LEU A 358 19.65 -13.28 -10.88
N GLN A 359 19.47 -14.58 -10.66
CA GLN A 359 19.94 -15.65 -11.55
C GLN A 359 18.91 -16.06 -12.60
N ASN A 360 17.63 -15.76 -12.36
CA ASN A 360 16.50 -16.26 -13.15
C ASN A 360 15.60 -15.09 -13.57
N GLU A 361 16.11 -14.24 -14.49
CA GLU A 361 15.42 -13.03 -14.97
C GLU A 361 14.00 -13.31 -15.47
N GLU A 362 13.82 -14.39 -16.24
CA GLU A 362 12.51 -14.75 -16.81
C GLU A 362 11.49 -15.12 -15.70
N LYS A 363 11.95 -15.79 -14.65
CA LYS A 363 11.10 -16.06 -13.49
C LYS A 363 10.73 -14.77 -12.74
N TYR A 364 11.66 -13.83 -12.66
CA TYR A 364 11.37 -12.53 -12.05
C TYR A 364 10.38 -11.71 -12.88
N LYS A 365 10.50 -11.71 -14.20
CA LYS A 365 9.50 -11.08 -15.10
C LYS A 365 8.12 -11.71 -14.95
N ALA A 366 8.06 -13.03 -14.83
CA ALA A 366 6.81 -13.74 -14.60
C ALA A 366 6.20 -13.37 -13.23
N TYR A 367 7.01 -13.26 -12.18
CA TYR A 367 6.61 -12.77 -10.88
C TYR A 367 5.99 -11.36 -10.95
N LEU A 368 6.66 -10.42 -11.61
CA LEU A 368 6.16 -9.04 -11.76
C LEU A 368 4.83 -8.98 -12.53
N LYS A 369 4.69 -9.79 -13.59
CA LYS A 369 3.46 -9.82 -14.41
C LYS A 369 2.25 -10.34 -13.64
N ASN A 370 2.45 -11.35 -12.80
CA ASN A 370 1.35 -12.04 -12.12
C ASN A 370 1.08 -11.49 -10.72
N SER A 371 1.99 -10.67 -10.16
CA SER A 371 1.99 -10.23 -8.75
C SER A 371 1.86 -11.39 -7.74
N ILE A 372 2.13 -12.61 -8.20
CA ILE A 372 2.02 -13.84 -7.41
C ILE A 372 3.34 -14.58 -7.58
N CYS A 373 4.04 -14.78 -6.46
CA CYS A 373 5.17 -15.71 -6.44
C CYS A 373 4.67 -17.13 -6.75
N SER A 374 5.42 -17.86 -7.56
CA SER A 374 5.19 -19.29 -7.68
C SER A 374 5.48 -19.93 -6.32
N ILE A 375 4.52 -20.67 -5.78
CA ILE A 375 4.70 -21.48 -4.56
C ILE A 375 5.93 -22.39 -4.74
N GLU A 376 6.12 -22.91 -5.93
CA GLU A 376 7.25 -23.76 -6.31
C GLU A 376 8.61 -23.08 -6.11
N ASP A 377 8.73 -21.77 -6.43
CA ASP A 377 10.00 -21.04 -6.28
C ASP A 377 10.32 -20.81 -4.79
N THR A 378 9.32 -20.51 -3.96
CA THR A 378 9.52 -20.35 -2.51
C THR A 378 9.87 -21.67 -1.84
N GLU A 379 9.20 -22.76 -2.21
CA GLU A 379 9.51 -24.11 -1.72
C GLU A 379 10.91 -24.59 -2.16
N LEU A 380 11.29 -24.33 -3.40
CA LEU A 380 12.62 -24.65 -3.92
C LEU A 380 13.71 -23.98 -3.07
N ILE A 381 13.57 -22.69 -2.79
CA ILE A 381 14.56 -21.93 -2.02
C ILE A 381 14.53 -22.33 -0.54
N TYR A 382 13.34 -22.54 0.03
CA TYR A 382 13.23 -23.06 1.40
C TYR A 382 13.95 -24.38 1.56
N ASN A 383 13.68 -25.35 0.69
CA ASN A 383 14.29 -26.70 0.76
C ASN A 383 15.81 -26.63 0.57
N LYS A 384 16.30 -25.79 -0.34
CA LYS A 384 17.72 -25.61 -0.64
C LYS A 384 18.53 -25.12 0.58
N TYR A 385 17.97 -24.22 1.37
CA TYR A 385 18.66 -23.59 2.51
C TYR A 385 18.00 -23.91 3.85
N SER A 386 17.18 -24.96 3.93
CA SER A 386 16.43 -25.36 5.14
C SER A 386 17.33 -25.54 6.36
N SER A 387 18.55 -26.06 6.18
CA SER A 387 19.52 -26.21 7.28
C SER A 387 19.97 -24.89 7.90
N ILE A 388 19.83 -23.77 7.19
CA ILE A 388 20.15 -22.43 7.72
C ILE A 388 18.88 -21.84 8.36
N PHE A 389 17.72 -21.98 7.71
CA PHE A 389 16.47 -21.43 8.21
C PHE A 389 15.97 -22.10 9.50
N SER A 390 16.19 -23.42 9.64
CA SER A 390 15.73 -24.20 10.79
C SER A 390 16.77 -24.35 11.92
N ASN A 391 17.92 -23.72 11.81
CA ASN A 391 18.98 -23.86 12.81
C ASN A 391 18.90 -22.79 13.90
N ASP A 392 18.22 -23.10 14.99
CA ASP A 392 18.03 -22.19 16.13
C ASP A 392 19.33 -21.91 16.92
N LYS A 393 20.41 -22.65 16.65
CA LYS A 393 21.72 -22.43 17.31
C LYS A 393 22.53 -21.32 16.66
N LEU A 394 22.17 -20.93 15.43
CA LEU A 394 22.84 -19.86 14.72
C LEU A 394 22.21 -18.50 15.07
N THR A 395 23.04 -17.54 15.35
CA THR A 395 22.61 -16.13 15.36
C THR A 395 22.20 -15.68 13.96
N LEU A 396 21.46 -14.59 13.86
CA LEU A 396 21.08 -14.01 12.56
C LEU A 396 22.29 -13.65 11.71
N GLU A 397 23.36 -13.14 12.33
CA GLU A 397 24.61 -12.79 11.63
C GLU A 397 25.30 -14.02 11.08
N GLU A 398 25.43 -15.08 11.88
CA GLU A 398 26.00 -16.37 11.44
C GLU A 398 25.18 -17.01 10.34
N SER A 399 23.85 -16.94 10.42
CA SER A 399 22.96 -17.44 9.37
C SER A 399 23.15 -16.69 8.04
N LEU A 400 23.31 -15.35 8.09
CA LEU A 400 23.62 -14.53 6.92
C LEU A 400 25.01 -14.88 6.35
N ASP A 401 26.00 -15.12 7.19
CA ASP A 401 27.35 -15.53 6.73
C ASP A 401 27.33 -16.91 6.06
N GLN A 402 26.62 -17.88 6.64
CA GLN A 402 26.49 -19.21 6.04
C GLN A 402 25.72 -19.14 4.70
N LEU A 403 24.63 -18.36 4.64
CA LEU A 403 23.94 -18.14 3.39
C LEU A 403 24.86 -17.51 2.35
N PHE A 404 25.56 -16.43 2.69
CA PHE A 404 26.47 -15.75 1.76
C PHE A 404 27.57 -16.69 1.24
N CYS A 405 28.19 -17.47 2.11
CA CYS A 405 29.19 -18.49 1.70
C CYS A 405 28.60 -19.55 0.73
N SER A 406 27.33 -19.88 0.88
CA SER A 406 26.65 -20.81 -0.04
C SER A 406 26.36 -20.16 -1.38
N LEU A 407 25.88 -18.92 -1.38
CA LEU A 407 25.54 -18.13 -2.59
C LEU A 407 26.80 -17.74 -3.41
N ASP A 408 27.94 -17.54 -2.75
CA ASP A 408 29.19 -17.17 -3.43
C ASP A 408 29.81 -18.33 -4.23
N LYS A 409 29.45 -19.57 -3.89
CA LYS A 409 29.87 -20.78 -4.63
C LYS A 409 29.04 -21.03 -5.88
N GLU A 410 27.89 -20.40 -6.00
CA GLU A 410 26.98 -20.45 -7.15
C GLU A 410 27.31 -19.37 -8.19
#